data_af6f589c6a2a5099957915b0320b2079
#
_entry.id   af6f589c6a2a5099957915b0320b2079
#
_cell.length_a   1.000
_cell.length_b   1.000
_cell.length_c   1.000
_cell.angle_alpha   90.00
_cell.angle_beta   90.00
_cell.angle_gamma   90.00
#
_symmetry.space_group_name_H-M   'P 1'
#
loop_
_entity.id
_entity.type
_entity.pdbx_description
1 polymer ?
#
loop_
_entity_poly.entity_id
_entity_poly.type
_entity_poly.pdbx_seq_one_letter_code
_entity_poly.pdbx_strand_id
1 'polypeptide(L)'
;MELFASDQGRGVALVAKADGEPVGTCLLAESEIEPNHDVSPWLAGLFVVPEHRRKGAGAVLVRAIEDQARQRGFSRLYLYTTEAVEFYARLGWTVVDHTNWKGFDTALMVRDLSQPGADKENAA
;
A
#
# COMPACT_ATOMS: atom_id res chain seq x y z
N MET A 1 -1.84 -15.28 -10.26
CA MET A 1 -2.65 -14.40 -9.39
C MET A 1 -3.27 -13.30 -10.22
N GLU A 2 -4.56 -13.09 -10.05
CA GLU A 2 -5.29 -12.05 -10.77
C GLU A 2 -5.70 -10.94 -9.81
N LEU A 3 -5.68 -9.70 -10.31
CA LEU A 3 -6.11 -8.54 -9.54
C LEU A 3 -7.44 -8.02 -10.06
N PHE A 4 -8.33 -7.68 -9.14
CA PHE A 4 -9.63 -7.11 -9.45
C PHE A 4 -9.75 -5.78 -8.73
N ALA A 5 -10.07 -4.73 -9.48
CA ALA A 5 -10.22 -3.39 -8.93
C ALA A 5 -11.69 -3.01 -8.88
N SER A 6 -12.10 -2.39 -7.77
CA SER A 6 -13.44 -1.86 -7.59
C SER A 6 -13.34 -0.39 -7.22
N ASP A 7 -13.91 0.48 -8.04
CA ASP A 7 -13.94 1.91 -7.79
C ASP A 7 -14.90 2.20 -6.64
N GLN A 8 -14.41 2.86 -5.60
CA GLN A 8 -15.17 3.19 -4.40
C GLN A 8 -15.50 4.69 -4.34
N GLY A 9 -15.48 5.38 -5.49
CA GLY A 9 -15.70 6.82 -5.56
C GLY A 9 -14.44 7.59 -5.21
N ARG A 10 -14.10 7.68 -3.94
CA ARG A 10 -12.90 8.39 -3.47
C ARG A 10 -11.69 7.50 -3.33
N GLY A 11 -11.76 6.27 -3.81
CA GLY A 11 -10.66 5.35 -3.71
C GLY A 11 -10.88 4.12 -4.56
N VAL A 12 -10.01 3.14 -4.38
CA VAL A 12 -10.06 1.88 -5.10
C VAL A 12 -9.81 0.75 -4.12
N ALA A 13 -10.62 -0.30 -4.21
CA ALA A 13 -10.36 -1.55 -3.49
C ALA A 13 -9.79 -2.56 -4.49
N LEU A 14 -8.68 -3.18 -4.13
CA LEU A 14 -8.09 -4.26 -4.92
C LEU A 14 -8.25 -5.59 -4.18
N VAL A 15 -8.61 -6.61 -4.94
CA VAL A 15 -8.64 -7.99 -4.43
C VAL A 15 -7.73 -8.82 -5.34
N ALA A 16 -6.82 -9.56 -4.72
CA ALA A 16 -6.00 -10.53 -5.43
C ALA A 16 -6.64 -11.90 -5.27
N LYS A 17 -6.77 -12.64 -6.38
CA LYS A 17 -7.29 -14.00 -6.38
C LYS A 17 -6.27 -14.95 -6.98
N ALA A 18 -6.16 -16.13 -6.39
CA ALA A 18 -5.37 -17.24 -6.94
C ALA A 18 -6.31 -18.41 -7.13
N ASP A 19 -6.38 -18.94 -8.36
CA ASP A 19 -7.29 -20.04 -8.71
C ASP A 19 -8.74 -19.75 -8.34
N GLY A 20 -9.15 -18.48 -8.50
CA GLY A 20 -10.52 -18.06 -8.21
C GLY A 20 -10.81 -17.74 -6.75
N GLU A 21 -9.86 -17.98 -5.84
CA GLU A 21 -10.04 -17.73 -4.42
C GLU A 21 -9.37 -16.42 -4.01
N PRO A 22 -10.05 -15.56 -3.21
CA PRO A 22 -9.43 -14.34 -2.73
C PRO A 22 -8.29 -14.66 -1.78
N VAL A 23 -7.12 -14.08 -2.03
CA VAL A 23 -5.90 -14.30 -1.24
C VAL A 23 -5.33 -13.04 -0.63
N GLY A 24 -5.78 -11.87 -1.07
CA GLY A 24 -5.29 -10.62 -0.50
C GLY A 24 -6.12 -9.43 -0.92
N THR A 25 -6.00 -8.34 -0.16
CA THR A 25 -6.69 -7.07 -0.42
C THR A 25 -5.79 -5.89 -0.14
N CYS A 26 -6.09 -4.76 -0.76
CA CYS A 26 -5.45 -3.49 -0.46
C CYS A 26 -6.36 -2.35 -0.92
N LEU A 27 -6.27 -1.21 -0.27
CA LEU A 27 -7.11 -0.05 -0.58
C LEU A 27 -6.26 1.16 -0.93
N LEU A 28 -6.73 1.93 -1.91
CA LEU A 28 -6.34 3.33 -2.09
C LEU A 28 -7.47 4.17 -1.54
N ALA A 29 -7.18 5.01 -0.55
CA ALA A 29 -8.19 5.83 0.11
C ALA A 29 -7.74 7.28 0.18
N GLU A 30 -8.67 8.22 -0.01
CA GLU A 30 -8.36 9.65 0.11
C GLU A 30 -8.23 10.07 1.58
N SER A 31 -8.85 9.35 2.50
CA SER A 31 -8.71 9.64 3.93
C SER A 31 -8.52 8.36 4.71
N GLU A 32 -7.72 8.44 5.76
CA GLU A 32 -7.49 7.34 6.69
C GLU A 32 -8.43 7.48 7.89
N ILE A 33 -8.67 6.40 8.59
CA ILE A 33 -9.43 6.41 9.83
C ILE A 33 -8.53 7.01 10.92
N GLU A 34 -9.03 8.03 11.60
CA GLU A 34 -8.32 8.69 12.71
C GLU A 34 -6.90 9.14 12.33
N PRO A 35 -6.72 9.92 11.23
CA PRO A 35 -5.39 10.35 10.86
C PRO A 35 -4.85 11.40 11.83
N ASN A 36 -3.59 11.23 12.23
CA ASN A 36 -2.88 12.24 13.01
C ASN A 36 -2.07 13.19 12.12
N HIS A 37 -2.16 12.99 10.80
CA HIS A 37 -1.44 13.80 9.81
C HIS A 37 -2.41 14.21 8.71
N ASP A 38 -2.28 15.46 8.28
CA ASP A 38 -3.12 16.02 7.22
C ASP A 38 -2.44 15.81 5.86
N VAL A 39 -2.42 14.57 5.42
CA VAL A 39 -1.84 14.17 4.14
C VAL A 39 -2.79 13.19 3.45
N SER A 40 -2.61 13.00 2.17
CA SER A 40 -3.45 12.11 1.35
C SER A 40 -2.76 11.87 0.01
N PRO A 41 -3.07 10.80 -0.75
CA PRO A 41 -3.96 9.70 -0.37
C PRO A 41 -3.23 8.63 0.43
N TRP A 42 -3.95 7.58 0.81
CA TRP A 42 -3.46 6.52 1.68
C TRP A 42 -3.53 5.15 1.03
N LEU A 43 -2.48 4.35 1.25
CA LEU A 43 -2.55 2.90 1.10
C LEU A 43 -3.01 2.35 2.44
N ALA A 44 -4.08 1.55 2.43
CA ALA A 44 -4.67 1.03 3.65
C ALA A 44 -5.13 -0.40 3.45
N GLY A 45 -5.35 -1.11 4.55
CA GLY A 45 -5.99 -2.41 4.53
C GLY A 45 -5.24 -3.49 3.76
N LEU A 46 -3.92 -3.41 3.68
CA LEU A 46 -3.14 -4.48 3.05
C LEU A 46 -3.24 -5.74 3.91
N PHE A 47 -3.77 -6.79 3.32
CA PHE A 47 -3.89 -8.08 3.97
C PHE A 47 -3.67 -9.20 2.95
N VAL A 48 -2.90 -10.19 3.33
CA VAL A 48 -2.68 -11.40 2.54
C VAL A 48 -2.96 -12.60 3.45
N VAL A 49 -3.76 -13.56 2.97
CA VAL A 49 -4.06 -14.75 3.77
C VAL A 49 -2.76 -15.49 4.11
N PRO A 50 -2.68 -16.12 5.30
CA PRO A 50 -1.42 -16.72 5.77
C PRO A 50 -0.79 -17.70 4.77
N GLU A 51 -1.59 -18.50 4.09
CA GLU A 51 -1.10 -19.52 3.14
C GLU A 51 -0.41 -18.90 1.93
N HIS A 52 -0.69 -17.62 1.63
CA HIS A 52 -0.11 -16.93 0.48
C HIS A 52 0.91 -15.85 0.86
N ARG A 53 1.24 -15.74 2.13
CA ARG A 53 2.30 -14.82 2.58
C ARG A 53 3.65 -15.32 2.11
N ARG A 54 4.58 -14.37 1.93
CA ARG A 54 5.96 -14.62 1.47
C ARG A 54 6.04 -15.19 0.05
N LYS A 55 4.96 -15.02 -0.73
CA LYS A 55 4.92 -15.43 -2.14
C LYS A 55 4.81 -14.24 -3.07
N GLY A 56 5.05 -13.04 -2.55
CA GLY A 56 5.05 -11.83 -3.37
C GLY A 56 3.69 -11.16 -3.53
N ALA A 57 2.61 -11.71 -3.00
CA ALA A 57 1.27 -11.15 -3.18
C ALA A 57 1.16 -9.74 -2.59
N GLY A 58 1.75 -9.53 -1.40
CA GLY A 58 1.74 -8.20 -0.77
C GLY A 58 2.42 -7.15 -1.63
N ALA A 59 3.59 -7.47 -2.18
CA ALA A 59 4.32 -6.55 -3.05
C ALA A 59 3.53 -6.24 -4.32
N VAL A 60 2.90 -7.23 -4.93
CA VAL A 60 2.07 -7.04 -6.12
C VAL A 60 0.91 -6.09 -5.82
N LEU A 61 0.24 -6.27 -4.67
CA LEU A 61 -0.86 -5.40 -4.26
C LEU A 61 -0.38 -3.97 -4.02
N VAL A 62 0.75 -3.79 -3.34
CA VAL A 62 1.31 -2.45 -3.09
C VAL A 62 1.63 -1.76 -4.42
N ARG A 63 2.29 -2.45 -5.36
CA ARG A 63 2.62 -1.87 -6.67
C ARG A 63 1.36 -1.49 -7.45
N ALA A 64 0.33 -2.32 -7.37
CA ALA A 64 -0.92 -2.03 -8.06
C ALA A 64 -1.61 -0.78 -7.48
N ILE A 65 -1.58 -0.60 -6.16
CA ILE A 65 -2.13 0.61 -5.54
C ILE A 65 -1.30 1.84 -5.90
N GLU A 66 0.04 1.72 -5.95
CA GLU A 66 0.89 2.81 -6.42
C GLU A 66 0.51 3.22 -7.85
N ASP A 67 0.29 2.26 -8.73
CA ASP A 67 -0.11 2.53 -10.11
C ASP A 67 -1.48 3.21 -10.18
N GLN A 68 -2.44 2.78 -9.36
CA GLN A 68 -3.75 3.42 -9.29
C GLN A 68 -3.62 4.88 -8.84
N ALA A 69 -2.77 5.15 -7.86
CA ALA A 69 -2.54 6.52 -7.40
C ALA A 69 -1.90 7.38 -8.49
N ARG A 70 -0.94 6.84 -9.24
CA ARG A 70 -0.34 7.55 -10.38
C ARG A 70 -1.38 7.89 -11.45
N GLN A 71 -2.23 6.93 -11.79
CA GLN A 71 -3.28 7.13 -12.80
C GLN A 71 -4.28 8.20 -12.38
N ARG A 72 -4.46 8.41 -11.08
CA ARG A 72 -5.34 9.45 -10.54
C ARG A 72 -4.64 10.78 -10.35
N GLY A 73 -3.37 10.88 -10.74
CA GLY A 73 -2.61 12.13 -10.72
C GLY A 73 -1.94 12.46 -9.39
N PHE A 74 -1.89 11.53 -8.45
CA PHE A 74 -1.19 11.77 -7.19
C PHE A 74 0.31 11.60 -7.36
N SER A 75 1.08 12.48 -6.70
CA SER A 75 2.54 12.42 -6.73
C SER A 75 3.13 11.69 -5.53
N ARG A 76 2.33 11.45 -4.50
CA ARG A 76 2.76 10.77 -3.27
C ARG A 76 1.65 9.87 -2.76
N LEU A 77 2.04 8.88 -1.97
CA LEU A 77 1.13 7.95 -1.33
C LEU A 77 1.66 7.69 0.08
N TYR A 78 0.77 7.64 1.06
CA TYR A 78 1.13 7.52 2.48
C TYR A 78 0.55 6.26 3.08
N LEU A 79 1.16 5.78 4.15
CA LEU A 79 0.60 4.69 4.95
C LEU A 79 1.07 4.80 6.40
N TYR A 80 0.31 4.18 7.29
CA TYR A 80 0.74 3.93 8.66
C TYR A 80 1.07 2.45 8.82
N THR A 81 2.14 2.14 9.55
CA THR A 81 2.45 0.76 9.90
C THR A 81 3.09 0.69 11.28
N THR A 82 2.74 -0.33 12.05
CA THR A 82 3.36 -0.61 13.34
C THR A 82 4.45 -1.66 13.23
N GLU A 83 4.37 -2.58 12.29
CA GLU A 83 5.24 -3.76 12.25
C GLU A 83 5.95 -4.01 10.92
N ALA A 84 5.55 -3.34 9.84
CA ALA A 84 5.98 -3.70 8.50
C ALA A 84 6.92 -2.67 7.86
N VAL A 85 7.63 -1.87 8.65
CA VAL A 85 8.52 -0.83 8.13
C VAL A 85 9.53 -1.41 7.14
N GLU A 86 10.16 -2.54 7.48
CA GLU A 86 11.17 -3.13 6.60
C GLU A 86 10.58 -3.62 5.29
N PHE A 87 9.38 -4.18 5.33
CA PHE A 87 8.70 -4.63 4.13
C PHE A 87 8.48 -3.47 3.15
N TYR A 88 7.93 -2.37 3.64
CA TYR A 88 7.69 -1.21 2.79
C TYR A 88 8.97 -0.51 2.38
N ALA A 89 9.98 -0.47 3.26
CA ALA A 89 11.26 0.14 2.91
C ALA A 89 11.92 -0.57 1.72
N ARG A 90 11.83 -1.89 1.66
CA ARG A 90 12.34 -2.64 0.51
C ARG A 90 11.60 -2.31 -0.79
N LEU A 91 10.37 -1.83 -0.68
CA LEU A 91 9.57 -1.43 -1.84
C LEU A 91 9.78 0.04 -2.22
N GLY A 92 10.66 0.75 -1.51
CA GLY A 92 10.98 2.14 -1.83
C GLY A 92 10.24 3.17 -1.01
N TRP A 93 9.58 2.76 0.06
CA TRP A 93 8.90 3.67 0.98
C TRP A 93 9.87 4.17 2.05
N THR A 94 9.63 5.37 2.55
CA THR A 94 10.50 6.04 3.54
C THR A 94 9.69 6.45 4.75
N VAL A 95 10.23 6.23 5.95
CA VAL A 95 9.63 6.74 7.18
C VAL A 95 9.86 8.25 7.25
N VAL A 96 8.79 9.01 7.46
CA VAL A 96 8.87 10.46 7.56
C VAL A 96 8.41 10.99 8.91
N ASP A 97 7.69 10.20 9.71
CA ASP A 97 7.27 10.59 11.04
C ASP A 97 6.84 9.37 11.84
N HIS A 98 6.58 9.58 13.11
CA HIS A 98 6.05 8.58 14.02
C HIS A 98 4.89 9.18 14.78
N THR A 99 3.97 8.34 15.21
CA THR A 99 2.86 8.74 16.07
C THR A 99 2.51 7.57 16.99
N ASN A 100 1.80 7.87 18.07
CA ASN A 100 1.28 6.82 18.95
C ASN A 100 -0.16 6.52 18.54
N TRP A 101 -0.44 5.25 18.28
CA TRP A 101 -1.79 4.80 17.98
C TRP A 101 -2.15 3.67 18.94
N LYS A 102 -3.05 3.97 19.89
CA LYS A 102 -3.53 3.01 20.89
C LYS A 102 -2.37 2.32 21.64
N GLY A 103 -1.32 3.10 21.98
CA GLY A 103 -0.17 2.57 22.69
C GLY A 103 0.94 2.00 21.82
N PHE A 104 0.75 1.97 20.50
CA PHE A 104 1.74 1.45 19.58
C PHE A 104 2.51 2.57 18.88
N ASP A 105 3.84 2.45 18.83
CA ASP A 105 4.65 3.32 17.98
C ASP A 105 4.33 2.99 16.52
N THR A 106 3.85 3.98 15.79
CA THR A 106 3.36 3.80 14.44
C THR A 106 4.15 4.71 13.51
N ALA A 107 4.72 4.14 12.46
CA ALA A 107 5.46 4.91 11.48
C ALA A 107 4.53 5.44 10.38
N LEU A 108 4.70 6.73 10.06
CA LEU A 108 4.13 7.29 8.83
C LEU A 108 5.16 7.13 7.74
N MET A 109 4.79 6.45 6.66
CA MET A 109 5.68 6.24 5.52
C MET A 109 5.11 6.89 4.28
N VAL A 110 6.01 7.30 3.39
CA VAL A 110 5.66 7.92 2.12
C VAL A 110 6.35 7.21 0.96
N ARG A 111 5.65 7.10 -0.14
CA ARG A 111 6.21 6.68 -1.42
C ARG A 111 6.11 7.85 -2.40
N ASP A 112 7.25 8.25 -2.96
CA ASP A 112 7.29 9.23 -4.05
C ASP A 112 6.90 8.50 -5.34
N LEU A 113 5.76 8.83 -5.89
CA LEU A 113 5.20 8.14 -7.05
C LEU A 113 5.86 8.56 -8.36
N SER A 114 6.71 9.59 -8.35
CA SER A 114 7.50 9.95 -9.52
C SER A 114 8.68 8.97 -9.72
N GLN A 115 9.00 8.16 -8.71
CA GLN A 115 10.06 7.16 -8.77
C GLN A 115 9.50 5.82 -9.24
N PRO A 116 10.24 5.07 -10.07
CA PRO A 116 9.82 3.71 -10.42
C PRO A 116 9.92 2.80 -9.22
N GLY A 117 9.22 1.68 -9.25
CA GLY A 117 9.35 0.65 -8.23
C GLY A 117 10.74 0.04 -8.25
N ALA A 118 11.18 -0.49 -7.09
CA ALA A 118 12.52 -1.09 -6.96
C ALA A 118 12.73 -2.25 -7.94
N ASP A 119 11.72 -3.03 -8.20
CA ASP A 119 11.78 -4.12 -9.16
C ASP A 119 12.02 -3.62 -10.58
N LYS A 120 11.47 -2.48 -10.96
CA LYS A 120 11.71 -1.86 -12.25
C LYS A 120 13.15 -1.35 -12.37
N GLU A 121 13.66 -0.79 -11.29
CA GLU A 121 15.04 -0.33 -11.25
C GLU A 121 16.01 -1.50 -11.44
N ASN A 122 15.70 -2.63 -10.83
CA ASN A 122 16.53 -3.83 -10.96
C ASN A 122 16.45 -4.43 -12.36
N ALA A 123 15.35 -4.20 -13.06
CA ALA A 123 15.18 -4.71 -14.41
C ALA A 123 15.93 -3.87 -15.45
N ALA A 124 16.24 -2.66 -15.08
CA ALA A 124 17.02 -1.79 -15.96
C ALA A 124 18.49 -2.19 -15.93
#